data_963098d62426308bae2f49a678e3eba9
#
_entry.id   963098d62426308bae2f49a678e3eba9
#
_cell.length_a   1.000
_cell.length_b   1.000
_cell.length_c   1.000
_cell.angle_alpha   90.00
_cell.angle_beta   90.00
_cell.angle_gamma   90.00
#
_symmetry.space_group_name_H-M   'P 1'
#
loop_
_entity.id
_entity.type
_entity.pdbx_description
1 polymer ?
#
loop_
_entity_poly.entity_id
_entity_poly.type
_entity_poly.pdbx_seq_one_letter_code
_entity_poly.pdbx_strand_id
1 'polypeptide(L)'
;MCIHDSDGLCIDTCGSRFHSTQTLELMNRYQIGRIQGRWKNFLPPIQGGKFRTQEELDRLSDEEYAESCSSSEQETASSASSADNSPLLEPADKSSASLRKRNGNGIGRASSTCSVSSVELDQERTAPKMSVLDRRTQEELDFDKAKYPSLDPATQDAITQKYRELQERIKLEGLYECNYTAYGIECLRYGSFLCAFLFLLRSGWYITSAIPLACLWHQLTFTVHDAGHMGITHDFTTDSTIAMFIASYMGGLSACWWKYNHNVHHLVTNHPEHDPDIQYIPFFSITHRFMESLTTTFYEWVMEYDAFAKVMIRVQHYTYYPIMLFARFNLYRLSWMYLLLGKGPKKGPAWWHRYFEIVGMVVFWTWFGYGVVYKSIPDNSSRIWFVLITHALTSPLHIQITLSHFAMSTADLGIHESFAQKMLRTTMDVDCPQWLDFFHGGLQFQAIHHLYPRIPRHNLRKTQKLVQDFCNDVNIPYALYGFVDGNKLVVGRLADVARQAAIFAECQRTIVAEGDYGIH
;
A
#
# COMPACT_ATOMS: atom_id res chain seq x y z
N MET A 1 -5.41 11.76 6.58
CA MET A 1 -4.09 12.33 6.75
C MET A 1 -3.77 13.13 5.52
N CYS A 2 -3.49 14.40 5.64
CA CYS A 2 -3.18 15.24 4.48
C CYS A 2 -1.67 15.42 4.43
N ILE A 3 -1.02 14.98 3.36
CA ILE A 3 0.35 15.33 3.03
C ILE A 3 0.30 16.77 2.52
N HIS A 4 0.98 17.69 3.19
CA HIS A 4 0.94 19.10 2.85
C HIS A 4 1.89 19.41 1.69
N ASP A 5 1.33 19.97 0.63
CA ASP A 5 2.10 20.66 -0.39
C ASP A 5 2.45 22.09 0.09
N SER A 6 3.54 22.67 -0.40
CA SER A 6 4.20 23.88 0.09
C SER A 6 3.35 25.16 0.22
N ASP A 7 2.13 25.17 -0.30
CA ASP A 7 1.30 26.38 -0.39
C ASP A 7 0.06 26.38 0.51
N GLY A 8 0.02 25.51 1.53
CA GLY A 8 -1.18 25.38 2.39
C GLY A 8 -2.39 24.76 1.70
N LEU A 9 -2.19 24.17 0.54
CA LEU A 9 -3.22 23.71 -0.41
C LEU A 9 -3.56 22.23 -0.30
N CYS A 10 -3.09 21.54 0.73
CA CYS A 10 -3.49 20.15 0.98
C CYS A 10 -5.01 20.01 1.14
N ILE A 11 -5.68 21.03 1.67
CA ILE A 11 -7.15 21.05 1.75
C ILE A 11 -7.75 21.17 0.37
N ASP A 12 -7.20 21.99 -0.53
CA ASP A 12 -7.77 22.22 -1.86
C ASP A 12 -7.41 21.14 -2.88
N THR A 13 -6.22 20.60 -2.87
CA THR A 13 -5.80 19.60 -3.86
C THR A 13 -5.98 18.15 -3.40
N CYS A 14 -5.60 17.80 -2.21
CA CYS A 14 -5.83 16.47 -1.63
C CYS A 14 -7.29 16.35 -1.14
N GLY A 15 -7.81 17.40 -0.51
CA GLY A 15 -9.16 17.44 0.02
C GLY A 15 -10.23 17.24 -1.05
N SER A 16 -10.14 17.94 -2.18
CA SER A 16 -11.14 17.84 -3.27
C SER A 16 -11.14 16.49 -3.99
N ARG A 17 -10.07 15.72 -3.89
CA ARG A 17 -9.93 14.38 -4.50
C ARG A 17 -10.52 13.29 -3.65
N PHE A 18 -10.28 13.34 -2.34
CA PHE A 18 -10.62 12.28 -1.40
C PHE A 18 -11.82 12.60 -0.50
N HIS A 19 -12.23 13.88 -0.46
CA HIS A 19 -13.29 14.35 0.41
C HIS A 19 -14.43 15.00 -0.39
N SER A 20 -15.65 14.90 0.14
CA SER A 20 -16.81 15.61 -0.40
C SER A 20 -16.69 17.11 -0.14
N THR A 21 -17.45 17.94 -0.90
CA THR A 21 -17.52 19.39 -0.69
C THR A 21 -17.88 19.74 0.76
N GLN A 22 -18.80 18.98 1.38
CA GLN A 22 -19.17 19.16 2.79
C GLN A 22 -18.01 18.90 3.74
N THR A 23 -17.18 17.90 3.46
CA THR A 23 -15.98 17.61 4.26
C THR A 23 -14.94 18.72 4.10
N LEU A 24 -14.78 19.28 2.92
CA LEU A 24 -13.89 20.42 2.67
C LEU A 24 -14.36 21.67 3.42
N GLU A 25 -15.66 21.98 3.39
CA GLU A 25 -16.23 23.09 4.17
C GLU A 25 -16.01 22.89 5.67
N LEU A 26 -16.15 21.66 6.16
CA LEU A 26 -15.87 21.33 7.55
C LEU A 26 -14.39 21.52 7.88
N MET A 27 -13.47 21.04 7.04
CA MET A 27 -12.03 21.21 7.22
C MET A 27 -11.61 22.66 7.23
N ASN A 28 -12.21 23.51 6.37
CA ASN A 28 -11.95 24.94 6.34
C ASN A 28 -12.30 25.65 7.66
N ARG A 29 -13.29 25.15 8.42
CA ARG A 29 -13.65 25.69 9.74
C ARG A 29 -12.57 25.44 10.80
N TYR A 30 -11.72 24.45 10.59
CA TYR A 30 -10.60 24.10 11.49
C TYR A 30 -9.26 24.64 11.01
N GLN A 31 -9.24 25.41 9.92
CA GLN A 31 -8.01 26.02 9.43
C GLN A 31 -7.55 27.11 10.40
N ILE A 32 -6.40 26.89 11.05
CA ILE A 32 -5.81 27.82 12.03
C ILE A 32 -4.73 28.73 11.43
N GLY A 33 -4.30 28.47 10.18
CA GLY A 33 -3.29 29.26 9.50
C GLY A 33 -2.87 28.65 8.16
N ARG A 34 -1.95 29.32 7.49
CA ARG A 34 -1.28 28.85 6.28
C ARG A 34 0.21 28.68 6.59
N ILE A 35 0.81 27.62 6.10
CA ILE A 35 2.24 27.36 6.21
C ILE A 35 2.93 28.11 5.05
N GLN A 36 3.96 28.86 5.33
CA GLN A 36 4.82 29.45 4.30
C GLN A 36 6.00 28.52 4.02
N GLY A 37 6.17 28.15 2.77
CA GLY A 37 7.20 27.22 2.32
C GLY A 37 6.78 25.74 2.43
N ARG A 38 7.64 24.86 1.93
CA ARG A 38 7.39 23.41 1.96
C ARG A 38 7.58 22.86 3.37
N TRP A 39 6.65 21.99 3.79
CA TRP A 39 6.77 21.28 5.06
C TRP A 39 7.86 20.21 4.94
N LYS A 40 8.93 20.34 5.68
CA LYS A 40 10.11 19.46 5.58
C LYS A 40 9.99 18.16 6.38
N ASN A 41 9.07 18.06 7.33
CA ASN A 41 9.03 16.97 8.32
C ASN A 41 7.69 16.24 8.36
N PHE A 42 7.06 16.02 7.21
CA PHE A 42 5.83 15.28 7.18
C PHE A 42 6.09 13.78 7.05
N LEU A 43 6.25 13.13 8.19
CA LEU A 43 6.14 11.69 8.28
C LEU A 43 4.68 11.33 8.54
N PRO A 44 4.15 10.26 7.91
CA PRO A 44 2.83 9.79 8.21
C PRO A 44 2.70 9.62 9.72
N PRO A 45 1.60 10.06 10.36
CA PRO A 45 1.41 9.82 11.78
C PRO A 45 1.45 8.32 11.98
N ILE A 46 2.28 7.88 12.90
CA ILE A 46 2.18 6.55 13.45
C ILE A 46 0.76 6.41 14.00
N GLN A 47 0.11 5.30 13.74
CA GLN A 47 -1.21 5.03 14.29
C GLN A 47 -1.11 5.19 15.82
N GLY A 48 -1.89 6.12 16.38
CA GLY A 48 -1.75 6.49 17.80
C GLY A 48 -1.58 7.99 18.04
N GLY A 49 -1.43 8.80 16.98
CA GLY A 49 -1.55 10.26 17.04
C GLY A 49 -0.34 11.00 17.59
N LYS A 50 0.82 10.39 17.67
CA LYS A 50 2.06 11.11 17.98
C LYS A 50 2.76 11.50 16.67
N PHE A 51 2.88 12.80 16.44
CA PHE A 51 3.76 13.36 15.41
C PHE A 51 5.19 13.37 15.94
N ARG A 52 6.12 12.83 15.18
CA ARG A 52 7.55 12.89 15.46
C ARG A 52 8.22 13.74 14.42
N THR A 53 9.17 14.57 14.85
CA THR A 53 10.04 15.30 13.94
C THR A 53 11.11 14.36 13.36
N GLN A 54 11.73 14.76 12.23
CA GLN A 54 12.85 13.99 11.67
C GLN A 54 13.98 13.82 12.69
N GLU A 55 14.27 14.87 13.48
CA GLU A 55 15.28 14.83 14.53
C GLU A 55 14.95 13.87 15.69
N GLU A 56 13.66 13.61 15.96
CA GLU A 56 13.24 12.62 16.95
C GLU A 56 13.36 11.20 16.40
N LEU A 57 13.17 11.01 15.10
CA LEU A 57 13.35 9.71 14.43
C LEU A 57 14.82 9.37 14.27
N ASP A 58 15.65 10.35 13.90
CA ASP A 58 17.08 10.16 13.79
C ASP A 58 17.67 9.78 15.17
N ARG A 59 17.19 10.41 16.25
CA ARG A 59 17.57 10.02 17.63
C ARG A 59 17.13 8.61 18.02
N LEU A 60 15.93 8.21 17.61
CA LEU A 60 15.41 6.86 17.90
C LEU A 60 16.16 5.78 17.13
N SER A 61 16.55 6.07 15.88
CA SER A 61 17.40 5.16 15.11
C SER A 61 18.78 5.01 15.73
N ASP A 62 19.35 6.07 16.26
CA ASP A 62 20.65 6.06 16.96
C ASP A 62 20.56 5.32 18.31
N GLU A 63 19.46 5.46 19.05
CA GLU A 63 19.20 4.73 20.30
C GLU A 63 18.96 3.24 20.05
N GLU A 64 18.21 2.87 19.02
CA GLU A 64 17.96 1.48 18.63
C GLU A 64 19.25 0.80 18.14
N TYR A 65 20.13 1.54 17.45
CA TYR A 65 21.45 1.06 17.05
C TYR A 65 22.37 0.86 18.27
N ALA A 66 22.30 1.75 19.26
CA ALA A 66 23.08 1.64 20.49
C ALA A 66 22.60 0.48 21.39
N GLU A 67 21.29 0.22 21.47
CA GLU A 67 20.74 -0.92 22.20
C GLU A 67 21.05 -2.26 21.52
N SER A 68 21.04 -2.32 20.18
CA SER A 68 21.43 -3.53 19.43
C SER A 68 22.91 -3.87 19.61
N CYS A 69 23.78 -2.88 19.77
CA CYS A 69 25.20 -3.10 20.06
C CYS A 69 25.46 -3.53 21.52
N SER A 70 24.61 -3.08 22.47
CA SER A 70 24.78 -3.46 23.88
C SER A 70 24.23 -4.85 24.25
N SER A 71 23.26 -5.35 23.48
CA SER A 71 22.68 -6.70 23.68
C SER A 71 23.56 -7.84 23.17
N SER A 72 24.54 -7.56 22.30
CA SER A 72 25.47 -8.58 21.79
C SER A 72 26.65 -8.91 22.73
N GLU A 73 26.86 -8.15 23.80
CA GLU A 73 27.93 -8.39 24.77
C GLU A 73 27.53 -9.20 26.01
N GLN A 74 26.25 -9.60 26.17
CA GLN A 74 25.75 -10.24 27.39
C GLN A 74 25.33 -11.70 27.28
N GLU A 75 25.58 -12.40 26.18
CA GLU A 75 25.26 -13.84 26.04
C GLU A 75 26.48 -14.77 26.10
N THR A 76 27.44 -14.53 27.00
CA THR A 76 28.41 -15.58 27.38
C THR A 76 28.69 -15.51 28.87
N ALA A 77 27.76 -15.95 29.73
CA ALA A 77 28.09 -16.59 31.01
C ALA A 77 26.83 -17.14 31.73
N SER A 78 26.93 -18.42 32.02
CA SER A 78 26.29 -19.17 33.10
C SER A 78 24.84 -19.62 32.92
N SER A 79 24.79 -20.93 32.63
CA SER A 79 23.77 -21.88 33.09
C SER A 79 23.74 -22.02 34.61
N ALA A 80 22.58 -21.97 35.25
CA ALA A 80 22.09 -22.96 36.23
C ALA A 80 20.98 -22.45 37.13
N SER A 81 19.93 -23.25 37.19
CA SER A 81 19.01 -23.55 38.31
C SER A 81 17.94 -22.56 38.81
N SER A 82 16.72 -22.97 38.54
CA SER A 82 15.60 -23.29 39.44
C SER A 82 14.82 -22.23 40.21
N ALA A 83 13.53 -22.29 39.95
CA ALA A 83 12.41 -22.27 40.88
C ALA A 83 11.83 -20.95 41.44
N ASP A 84 10.63 -20.69 40.99
CA ASP A 84 9.39 -20.48 41.76
C ASP A 84 9.11 -19.16 42.47
N ASN A 85 7.85 -18.74 42.31
CA ASN A 85 7.01 -17.86 43.13
C ASN A 85 6.76 -16.42 42.64
N SER A 86 5.59 -16.27 42.03
CA SER A 86 4.76 -15.06 42.17
C SER A 86 4.21 -14.94 43.58
N PRO A 87 3.79 -13.76 44.11
CA PRO A 87 2.59 -13.08 43.69
C PRO A 87 2.51 -11.54 43.84
N LEU A 88 1.65 -10.92 43.01
CA LEU A 88 0.61 -9.92 43.27
C LEU A 88 0.87 -8.66 44.14
N LEU A 89 0.40 -7.54 43.57
CA LEU A 89 -0.27 -6.36 44.15
C LEU A 89 0.40 -5.01 44.02
N GLU A 90 -0.31 -4.18 43.26
CA GLU A 90 -0.34 -2.70 43.23
C GLU A 90 -0.73 -2.08 44.62
N PRO A 91 -0.94 -0.74 44.71
CA PRO A 91 -0.41 0.45 44.04
C PRO A 91 0.00 1.60 44.99
N ALA A 92 0.23 2.77 44.41
CA ALA A 92 0.01 4.12 44.95
C ALA A 92 1.17 4.99 45.42
N ASP A 93 1.21 6.08 44.79
CA ASP A 93 1.08 7.48 45.18
C ASP A 93 2.35 8.33 45.45
N LYS A 94 2.38 9.40 44.67
CA LYS A 94 2.77 10.81 44.91
C LYS A 94 4.02 11.14 45.74
N SER A 95 4.92 11.92 45.15
CA SER A 95 5.07 13.35 45.47
C SER A 95 6.42 13.93 44.99
N SER A 96 6.29 15.01 44.30
CA SER A 96 7.08 16.24 44.20
C SER A 96 8.35 16.39 45.07
N ALA A 97 9.39 16.92 44.47
CA ALA A 97 10.17 18.13 44.88
C ALA A 97 11.64 18.07 44.42
N SER A 98 11.97 19.00 43.66
CA SER A 98 12.84 20.19 43.78
C SER A 98 14.34 19.99 43.56
N LEU A 99 14.77 20.71 42.58
CA LEU A 99 15.99 21.52 42.39
C LEU A 99 17.14 21.35 43.40
N ARG A 100 18.34 21.08 42.87
CA ARG A 100 19.54 21.77 43.34
C ARG A 100 20.63 21.91 42.29
N LYS A 101 20.84 23.16 41.88
CA LYS A 101 22.00 23.67 41.17
C LYS A 101 23.23 23.65 42.11
N ARG A 102 24.39 23.24 41.62
CA ARG A 102 25.65 23.64 42.30
C ARG A 102 26.76 23.87 41.29
N ASN A 103 27.14 25.12 41.20
CA ASN A 103 28.40 25.63 40.62
C ASN A 103 29.60 25.27 41.51
N GLY A 104 30.77 25.12 40.90
CA GLY A 104 32.03 25.07 41.61
C GLY A 104 33.23 25.12 40.67
N ASN A 105 33.80 26.29 40.53
CA ASN A 105 35.10 26.60 39.91
C ASN A 105 36.30 25.98 40.66
N GLY A 106 37.41 25.78 39.96
CA GLY A 106 38.76 25.61 40.56
C GLY A 106 39.77 25.03 39.56
N ILE A 107 40.46 25.81 38.82
CA ILE A 107 41.86 26.28 38.79
C ILE A 107 42.92 25.21 39.19
N GLY A 108 43.82 24.91 38.24
CA GLY A 108 45.22 24.86 38.61
C GLY A 108 46.10 23.73 38.07
N ARG A 109 46.91 24.04 37.06
CA ARG A 109 48.38 23.89 36.95
C ARG A 109 49.01 22.51 36.71
N ALA A 110 49.60 22.43 35.61
CA ALA A 110 51.03 22.45 35.18
C ALA A 110 51.68 21.09 34.91
N SER A 111 52.07 20.94 33.67
CA SER A 111 53.41 20.58 33.15
C SER A 111 53.98 19.20 33.45
N SER A 112 54.14 18.40 32.42
CA SER A 112 55.49 17.96 32.00
C SER A 112 55.46 17.36 30.58
N THR A 113 56.37 17.85 29.80
CA THR A 113 56.76 17.50 28.45
C THR A 113 57.30 16.05 28.37
N CYS A 114 56.80 15.27 27.44
CA CYS A 114 57.55 14.20 26.77
C CYS A 114 57.20 14.27 25.28
N SER A 115 58.13 14.70 24.49
CA SER A 115 58.15 14.59 23.05
C SER A 115 58.36 13.17 22.62
N VAL A 116 57.37 12.58 21.94
CA VAL A 116 57.56 11.42 21.10
C VAL A 116 57.01 11.80 19.73
N SER A 117 57.89 11.67 18.74
CA SER A 117 57.67 11.94 17.34
C SER A 117 56.41 11.28 16.83
N SER A 118 55.48 12.10 16.34
CA SER A 118 54.33 11.69 15.57
C SER A 118 54.78 11.14 14.22
N VAL A 119 54.69 9.86 14.07
CA VAL A 119 54.54 9.27 12.75
C VAL A 119 53.07 9.53 12.36
N GLU A 120 52.88 10.46 11.44
CA GLU A 120 51.62 10.65 10.75
C GLU A 120 51.31 9.36 9.96
N LEU A 121 50.52 8.49 10.55
CA LEU A 121 49.76 7.51 9.81
C LEU A 121 48.58 8.29 9.23
N ASP A 122 48.68 8.61 7.95
CA ASP A 122 47.53 8.92 7.10
C ASP A 122 46.54 7.76 7.20
N GLN A 123 45.64 7.79 8.17
CA GLN A 123 44.40 7.03 8.10
C GLN A 123 43.54 7.74 7.03
N GLU A 124 43.68 7.29 5.78
CA GLU A 124 42.56 7.37 4.86
C GLU A 124 41.36 6.79 5.59
N ARG A 125 40.48 7.64 6.08
CA ARG A 125 39.11 7.27 6.46
C ARG A 125 38.46 6.75 5.18
N THR A 126 38.59 5.47 4.92
CA THR A 126 37.78 4.79 3.93
C THR A 126 36.34 5.05 4.32
N ALA A 127 35.63 5.82 3.49
CA ALA A 127 34.19 5.99 3.64
C ALA A 127 33.54 4.61 3.82
N PRO A 128 32.56 4.44 4.72
CA PRO A 128 31.94 3.16 4.97
C PRO A 128 31.49 2.58 3.65
N LYS A 129 31.91 1.35 3.34
CA LYS A 129 31.51 0.68 2.10
C LYS A 129 30.00 0.52 2.13
N MET A 130 29.32 1.23 1.23
CA MET A 130 27.87 1.14 1.04
C MET A 130 27.45 -0.33 0.87
N SER A 131 26.41 -0.76 1.56
CA SER A 131 25.89 -2.12 1.44
C SER A 131 25.42 -2.42 -0.01
N VAL A 132 25.31 -3.69 -0.36
CA VAL A 132 24.81 -4.09 -1.69
C VAL A 132 23.36 -3.59 -1.91
N LEU A 133 22.55 -3.60 -0.87
CA LEU A 133 21.15 -3.16 -0.92
C LEU A 133 21.05 -1.64 -1.03
N ASP A 134 21.85 -0.88 -0.27
CA ASP A 134 21.90 0.58 -0.36
C ASP A 134 22.36 1.05 -1.74
N ARG A 135 23.39 0.38 -2.29
CA ARG A 135 23.85 0.68 -3.65
C ARG A 135 22.73 0.48 -4.67
N ARG A 136 21.95 -0.61 -4.53
CA ARG A 136 20.82 -0.86 -5.42
C ARG A 136 19.72 0.18 -5.25
N THR A 137 19.45 0.60 -4.02
CA THR A 137 18.52 1.71 -3.73
C THR A 137 18.98 2.99 -4.42
N GLN A 138 20.28 3.31 -4.32
CA GLN A 138 20.83 4.50 -4.97
C GLN A 138 20.74 4.43 -6.51
N GLU A 139 21.00 3.26 -7.10
CA GLU A 139 20.84 3.04 -8.54
C GLU A 139 19.40 3.28 -9.01
N GLU A 140 18.40 2.81 -8.26
CA GLU A 140 16.98 3.06 -8.57
C GLU A 140 16.60 4.53 -8.43
N LEU A 141 17.10 5.22 -7.39
CA LEU A 141 16.92 6.66 -7.19
C LEU A 141 17.54 7.47 -8.35
N ASP A 142 18.76 7.14 -8.74
CA ASP A 142 19.48 7.86 -9.80
C ASP A 142 18.81 7.62 -11.16
N PHE A 143 18.33 6.41 -11.41
CA PHE A 143 17.56 6.09 -12.61
C PHE A 143 16.27 6.93 -12.69
N ASP A 144 15.50 7.03 -11.61
CA ASP A 144 14.28 7.82 -11.61
C ASP A 144 14.55 9.31 -11.71
N LYS A 145 15.58 9.84 -11.02
CA LYS A 145 15.99 11.23 -11.15
C LYS A 145 16.45 11.60 -12.58
N ALA A 146 17.04 10.65 -13.29
CA ALA A 146 17.45 10.88 -14.69
C ALA A 146 16.27 10.80 -15.66
N LYS A 147 15.24 10.03 -15.34
CA LYS A 147 14.08 9.77 -16.21
C LYS A 147 12.96 10.80 -16.06
N TYR A 148 12.77 11.34 -14.86
CA TYR A 148 11.66 12.22 -14.53
C TYR A 148 12.12 13.68 -14.34
N PRO A 149 11.20 14.67 -14.38
CA PRO A 149 11.56 16.08 -14.17
C PRO A 149 12.31 16.32 -12.86
N SER A 150 13.13 17.37 -12.86
CA SER A 150 13.94 17.79 -11.71
C SER A 150 13.09 18.02 -10.47
N LEU A 151 13.62 17.64 -9.30
CA LEU A 151 13.00 17.84 -8.00
C LEU A 151 13.19 19.25 -7.43
N ASP A 152 13.73 20.19 -8.22
CA ASP A 152 13.83 21.59 -7.75
C ASP A 152 12.43 22.20 -7.54
N PRO A 153 12.29 23.10 -6.58
CA PRO A 153 10.99 23.67 -6.23
C PRO A 153 10.26 24.32 -7.42
N ALA A 154 10.98 25.04 -8.28
CA ALA A 154 10.35 25.76 -9.38
C ALA A 154 9.73 24.79 -10.40
N THR A 155 10.42 23.70 -10.74
CA THR A 155 9.90 22.66 -11.64
C THR A 155 8.70 21.97 -11.04
N GLN A 156 8.78 21.55 -9.75
CA GLN A 156 7.69 20.81 -9.11
C GLN A 156 6.46 21.69 -8.83
N ASP A 157 6.64 22.99 -8.57
CA ASP A 157 5.54 23.94 -8.43
C ASP A 157 4.84 24.20 -9.77
N ALA A 158 5.60 24.27 -10.87
CA ALA A 158 5.04 24.38 -12.21
C ALA A 158 4.20 23.13 -12.59
N ILE A 159 4.68 21.91 -12.26
CA ILE A 159 3.94 20.67 -12.45
C ILE A 159 2.64 20.71 -11.62
N THR A 160 2.71 21.14 -10.35
CA THR A 160 1.56 21.24 -9.46
C THR A 160 0.52 22.22 -9.99
N GLN A 161 0.95 23.37 -10.52
CA GLN A 161 0.05 24.35 -11.12
C GLN A 161 -0.65 23.77 -12.37
N LYS A 162 0.10 23.15 -13.27
CA LYS A 162 -0.48 22.50 -14.47
C LYS A 162 -1.46 21.38 -14.11
N TYR A 163 -1.17 20.63 -13.05
CA TYR A 163 -2.07 19.60 -12.55
C TYR A 163 -3.38 20.18 -12.00
N ARG A 164 -3.36 21.38 -11.39
CA ARG A 164 -4.58 22.10 -10.97
C ARG A 164 -5.38 22.58 -12.17
N GLU A 165 -4.71 23.12 -13.20
CA GLU A 165 -5.36 23.52 -14.46
C GLU A 165 -6.05 22.33 -15.12
N LEU A 166 -5.40 21.16 -15.14
CA LEU A 166 -5.99 19.90 -15.61
C LEU A 166 -7.23 19.51 -14.78
N GLN A 167 -7.18 19.63 -13.46
CA GLN A 167 -8.33 19.31 -12.59
C GLN A 167 -9.54 20.21 -12.90
N GLU A 168 -9.32 21.51 -13.09
CA GLU A 168 -10.40 22.43 -13.45
C GLU A 168 -10.96 22.08 -14.84
N ARG A 169 -10.13 21.74 -15.80
CA ARG A 169 -10.59 21.30 -17.12
C ARG A 169 -11.44 20.01 -17.03
N ILE A 170 -11.02 19.02 -16.26
CA ILE A 170 -11.78 17.79 -16.01
C ILE A 170 -13.15 18.09 -15.40
N LYS A 171 -13.24 19.05 -14.45
CA LYS A 171 -14.51 19.51 -13.87
C LYS A 171 -15.40 20.20 -14.91
N LEU A 172 -14.85 21.11 -15.70
CA LEU A 172 -15.58 21.84 -16.75
C LEU A 172 -16.12 20.91 -17.85
N GLU A 173 -15.38 19.84 -18.16
CA GLU A 173 -15.84 18.82 -19.12
C GLU A 173 -16.87 17.84 -18.50
N GLY A 174 -17.24 18.01 -17.23
CA GLY A 174 -18.25 17.18 -16.54
C GLY A 174 -17.80 15.72 -16.33
N LEU A 175 -16.48 15.45 -16.32
CA LEU A 175 -15.97 14.08 -16.24
C LEU A 175 -16.14 13.42 -14.86
N TYR A 176 -16.49 14.21 -13.83
CA TYR A 176 -16.92 13.68 -12.54
C TYR A 176 -18.38 13.22 -12.53
N GLU A 177 -19.18 13.62 -13.52
CA GLU A 177 -20.59 13.26 -13.56
C GLU A 177 -20.79 11.79 -13.91
N CYS A 178 -21.66 11.13 -13.17
CA CYS A 178 -21.91 9.70 -13.33
C CYS A 178 -22.86 9.42 -14.50
N ASN A 179 -22.47 8.49 -15.37
CA ASN A 179 -23.36 7.95 -16.41
C ASN A 179 -24.18 6.78 -15.86
N TYR A 180 -25.32 7.05 -15.25
CA TYR A 180 -26.21 6.02 -14.69
C TYR A 180 -26.73 5.03 -15.73
N THR A 181 -26.85 5.43 -17.00
CA THR A 181 -27.26 4.51 -18.08
C THR A 181 -26.22 3.39 -18.28
N ALA A 182 -24.92 3.72 -18.16
CA ALA A 182 -23.87 2.71 -18.24
C ALA A 182 -23.97 1.70 -17.09
N TYR A 183 -24.24 2.16 -15.85
CA TYR A 183 -24.51 1.25 -14.73
C TYR A 183 -25.79 0.42 -14.94
N GLY A 184 -26.82 0.97 -15.57
CA GLY A 184 -28.02 0.21 -15.96
C GLY A 184 -27.71 -0.97 -16.89
N ILE A 185 -26.86 -0.76 -17.91
CA ILE A 185 -26.39 -1.83 -18.82
C ILE A 185 -25.58 -2.87 -18.05
N GLU A 186 -24.74 -2.44 -17.10
CA GLU A 186 -23.99 -3.38 -16.25
C GLU A 186 -24.90 -4.20 -15.35
N CYS A 187 -25.91 -3.60 -14.75
CA CYS A 187 -26.92 -4.33 -13.97
C CYS A 187 -27.63 -5.42 -14.79
N LEU A 188 -27.92 -5.17 -16.07
CA LEU A 188 -28.45 -6.20 -16.97
C LEU A 188 -27.44 -7.35 -17.19
N ARG A 189 -26.16 -7.02 -17.32
CA ARG A 189 -25.09 -8.01 -17.43
C ARG A 189 -24.97 -8.84 -16.14
N TYR A 190 -25.00 -8.18 -14.96
CA TYR A 190 -24.99 -8.87 -13.67
C TYR A 190 -26.17 -9.80 -13.50
N GLY A 191 -27.36 -9.33 -13.87
CA GLY A 191 -28.59 -10.14 -13.90
C GLY A 191 -28.46 -11.35 -14.81
N SER A 192 -27.86 -11.16 -15.99
CA SER A 192 -27.63 -12.27 -16.95
C SER A 192 -26.70 -13.34 -16.38
N PHE A 193 -25.61 -12.96 -15.74
CA PHE A 193 -24.71 -13.91 -15.07
C PHE A 193 -25.40 -14.62 -13.91
N LEU A 194 -26.18 -13.90 -13.10
CA LEU A 194 -26.93 -14.48 -12.00
C LEU A 194 -27.96 -15.48 -12.50
N CYS A 195 -28.73 -15.14 -13.55
CA CYS A 195 -29.69 -16.04 -14.16
C CYS A 195 -29.02 -17.29 -14.74
N ALA A 196 -27.90 -17.12 -15.45
CA ALA A 196 -27.13 -18.24 -15.99
C ALA A 196 -26.59 -19.14 -14.88
N PHE A 197 -26.08 -18.58 -13.82
CA PHE A 197 -25.62 -19.32 -12.63
C PHE A 197 -26.76 -20.17 -12.04
N LEU A 198 -27.89 -19.55 -11.73
CA LEU A 198 -29.04 -20.24 -11.12
C LEU A 198 -29.62 -21.29 -12.02
N PHE A 199 -29.70 -21.02 -13.32
CA PHE A 199 -30.20 -21.99 -14.32
C PHE A 199 -29.29 -23.22 -14.36
N LEU A 200 -27.99 -23.05 -14.53
CA LEU A 200 -27.04 -24.16 -14.59
C LEU A 200 -27.00 -24.97 -13.28
N LEU A 201 -27.01 -24.27 -12.13
CA LEU A 201 -27.03 -24.92 -10.82
C LEU A 201 -28.27 -25.81 -10.65
N ARG A 202 -29.47 -25.30 -11.02
CA ARG A 202 -30.74 -26.06 -10.94
C ARG A 202 -30.84 -27.16 -11.96
N SER A 203 -30.15 -27.03 -13.09
CA SER A 203 -30.09 -28.08 -14.14
C SER A 203 -29.07 -29.19 -13.82
N GLY A 204 -28.41 -29.15 -12.65
CA GLY A 204 -27.40 -30.12 -12.24
C GLY A 204 -26.02 -29.94 -12.86
N TRP A 205 -25.79 -28.83 -13.57
CA TRP A 205 -24.47 -28.49 -14.16
C TRP A 205 -23.60 -27.75 -13.17
N TYR A 206 -23.32 -28.40 -12.04
CA TYR A 206 -22.74 -27.77 -10.86
C TYR A 206 -21.40 -27.07 -11.15
N ILE A 207 -20.44 -27.78 -11.77
CA ILE A 207 -19.12 -27.24 -12.08
C ILE A 207 -19.21 -26.09 -13.09
N THR A 208 -20.02 -26.25 -14.13
CA THR A 208 -20.20 -25.20 -15.15
C THR A 208 -20.87 -23.95 -14.57
N SER A 209 -21.75 -24.10 -13.58
CA SER A 209 -22.39 -22.96 -12.90
C SER A 209 -21.40 -22.06 -12.14
N ALA A 210 -20.21 -22.58 -11.81
CA ALA A 210 -19.14 -21.78 -11.19
C ALA A 210 -18.65 -20.64 -12.11
N ILE A 211 -18.70 -20.82 -13.44
CA ILE A 211 -18.21 -19.85 -14.42
C ILE A 211 -19.01 -18.53 -14.36
N PRO A 212 -20.34 -18.53 -14.57
CA PRO A 212 -21.11 -17.29 -14.51
C PRO A 212 -21.11 -16.65 -13.11
N LEU A 213 -21.00 -17.42 -12.03
CA LEU A 213 -20.86 -16.86 -10.69
C LEU A 213 -19.50 -16.13 -10.52
N ALA A 214 -18.42 -16.71 -11.02
CA ALA A 214 -17.12 -16.06 -11.03
C ALA A 214 -17.12 -14.78 -11.88
N CYS A 215 -17.74 -14.82 -13.07
CA CYS A 215 -17.91 -13.62 -13.92
C CYS A 215 -18.75 -12.54 -13.21
N LEU A 216 -19.79 -12.93 -12.49
CA LEU A 216 -20.58 -11.99 -11.69
C LEU A 216 -19.72 -11.31 -10.62
N TRP A 217 -18.96 -12.07 -9.83
CA TRP A 217 -18.09 -11.51 -8.80
C TRP A 217 -16.99 -10.61 -9.37
N HIS A 218 -16.39 -11.02 -10.49
CA HIS A 218 -15.41 -10.21 -11.19
C HIS A 218 -15.99 -8.84 -11.57
N GLN A 219 -17.18 -8.81 -12.17
CA GLN A 219 -17.80 -7.58 -12.63
C GLN A 219 -18.33 -6.68 -11.48
N LEU A 220 -18.89 -7.28 -10.43
CA LEU A 220 -19.40 -6.56 -9.27
C LEU A 220 -18.29 -5.79 -8.52
N THR A 221 -17.06 -6.30 -8.54
CA THR A 221 -15.93 -5.64 -7.89
C THR A 221 -15.68 -4.23 -8.42
N PHE A 222 -15.89 -4.00 -9.70
CA PHE A 222 -15.71 -2.67 -10.31
C PHE A 222 -16.74 -1.65 -9.79
N THR A 223 -17.98 -2.07 -9.55
CA THR A 223 -18.98 -1.21 -8.92
C THR A 223 -18.66 -0.94 -7.46
N VAL A 224 -18.15 -1.94 -6.72
CA VAL A 224 -17.64 -1.75 -5.35
C VAL A 224 -16.51 -0.73 -5.33
N HIS A 225 -15.59 -0.81 -6.28
CA HIS A 225 -14.45 0.08 -6.39
C HIS A 225 -14.89 1.53 -6.62
N ASP A 226 -15.75 1.79 -7.60
CA ASP A 226 -16.27 3.13 -7.88
C ASP A 226 -17.04 3.71 -6.68
N ALA A 227 -17.94 2.91 -6.09
CA ALA A 227 -18.69 3.31 -4.90
C ALA A 227 -17.76 3.56 -3.69
N GLY A 228 -16.73 2.73 -3.53
CA GLY A 228 -15.72 2.92 -2.48
C GLY A 228 -15.00 4.25 -2.58
N HIS A 229 -14.76 4.77 -3.79
CA HIS A 229 -14.19 6.09 -4.05
C HIS A 229 -15.22 7.21 -4.13
N MET A 230 -16.49 6.95 -3.86
CA MET A 230 -17.59 7.92 -4.02
C MET A 230 -17.69 8.45 -5.47
N GLY A 231 -17.50 7.58 -6.45
CA GLY A 231 -17.54 7.91 -7.87
C GLY A 231 -18.91 7.70 -8.52
N ILE A 232 -19.93 7.18 -7.82
CA ILE A 232 -21.26 6.91 -8.39
C ILE A 232 -22.22 8.05 -8.10
N THR A 233 -22.56 8.28 -6.84
CA THR A 233 -23.52 9.31 -6.43
C THR A 233 -22.83 10.52 -5.79
N HIS A 234 -21.57 10.38 -5.45
CA HIS A 234 -20.77 11.33 -4.67
C HIS A 234 -21.30 11.59 -3.24
N ASP A 235 -22.36 10.88 -2.83
CA ASP A 235 -22.86 10.89 -1.45
C ASP A 235 -22.22 9.77 -0.64
N PHE A 236 -21.64 10.14 0.51
CA PHE A 236 -20.89 9.22 1.34
C PHE A 236 -21.73 8.02 1.82
N THR A 237 -22.96 8.27 2.25
CA THR A 237 -23.82 7.23 2.82
C THR A 237 -24.30 6.27 1.74
N THR A 238 -24.74 6.82 0.62
CA THR A 238 -25.27 6.06 -0.51
C THR A 238 -24.19 5.18 -1.13
N ASP A 239 -23.06 5.76 -1.50
CA ASP A 239 -21.97 5.03 -2.15
C ASP A 239 -21.34 3.99 -1.19
N SER A 240 -21.15 4.32 0.10
CA SER A 240 -20.69 3.34 1.08
C SER A 240 -21.67 2.18 1.25
N THR A 241 -22.98 2.45 1.24
CA THR A 241 -24.00 1.40 1.34
C THR A 241 -23.98 0.49 0.11
N ILE A 242 -23.87 1.05 -1.10
CA ILE A 242 -23.73 0.27 -2.35
C ILE A 242 -22.50 -0.63 -2.26
N ALA A 243 -21.34 -0.06 -1.92
CA ALA A 243 -20.10 -0.81 -1.80
C ALA A 243 -20.21 -1.96 -0.78
N MET A 244 -20.68 -1.68 0.42
CA MET A 244 -20.84 -2.67 1.48
C MET A 244 -21.86 -3.75 1.12
N PHE A 245 -23.00 -3.38 0.53
CA PHE A 245 -24.01 -4.34 0.13
C PHE A 245 -23.45 -5.33 -0.90
N ILE A 246 -22.83 -4.84 -1.97
CA ILE A 246 -22.27 -5.71 -3.00
C ILE A 246 -21.11 -6.53 -2.45
N ALA A 247 -20.17 -5.92 -1.74
CA ALA A 247 -19.00 -6.62 -1.23
C ALA A 247 -19.37 -7.69 -0.21
N SER A 248 -20.17 -7.34 0.83
CA SER A 248 -20.40 -8.22 1.97
C SER A 248 -21.51 -9.24 1.69
N TYR A 249 -22.66 -8.80 1.15
CA TYR A 249 -23.83 -9.70 0.94
C TYR A 249 -23.69 -10.56 -0.29
N MET A 250 -23.06 -10.06 -1.36
CA MET A 250 -22.93 -10.79 -2.62
C MET A 250 -21.56 -11.42 -2.81
N GLY A 251 -20.49 -10.79 -2.29
CA GLY A 251 -19.10 -11.19 -2.48
C GLY A 251 -18.40 -11.80 -1.28
N GLY A 252 -18.95 -11.67 -0.07
CA GLY A 252 -18.34 -12.16 1.18
C GLY A 252 -17.06 -11.42 1.58
N LEU A 253 -16.92 -10.16 1.19
CA LEU A 253 -15.75 -9.32 1.44
C LEU A 253 -16.16 -8.03 2.17
N SER A 254 -15.24 -7.42 2.90
CA SER A 254 -15.47 -6.14 3.56
C SER A 254 -15.00 -4.98 2.68
N ALA A 255 -15.95 -4.13 2.23
CA ALA A 255 -15.64 -2.89 1.54
C ALA A 255 -14.92 -1.90 2.45
N CYS A 256 -15.26 -1.90 3.76
CA CYS A 256 -14.60 -1.03 4.74
C CYS A 256 -13.14 -1.41 4.97
N TRP A 257 -12.81 -2.70 5.03
CA TRP A 257 -11.43 -3.16 5.07
C TRP A 257 -10.67 -2.70 3.83
N TRP A 258 -11.22 -2.96 2.66
CA TRP A 258 -10.61 -2.56 1.40
C TRP A 258 -10.38 -1.05 1.35
N LYS A 259 -11.38 -0.24 1.64
CA LYS A 259 -11.28 1.23 1.64
C LYS A 259 -10.22 1.74 2.64
N TYR A 260 -10.13 1.14 3.84
CA TYR A 260 -9.14 1.48 4.84
C TYR A 260 -7.70 1.26 4.33
N ASN A 261 -7.47 0.13 3.67
CA ASN A 261 -6.19 -0.25 3.08
C ASN A 261 -5.87 0.61 1.84
N HIS A 262 -6.81 0.66 0.91
CA HIS A 262 -6.67 1.25 -0.42
C HIS A 262 -6.53 2.79 -0.41
N ASN A 263 -7.15 3.48 0.54
CA ASN A 263 -6.91 4.92 0.71
C ASN A 263 -5.46 5.24 1.06
N VAL A 264 -4.79 4.38 1.84
CA VAL A 264 -3.37 4.55 2.15
C VAL A 264 -2.52 4.29 0.91
N HIS A 265 -2.85 3.23 0.15
CA HIS A 265 -2.21 2.94 -1.13
C HIS A 265 -2.25 4.14 -2.09
N HIS A 266 -3.38 4.82 -2.26
CA HIS A 266 -3.50 6.02 -3.09
C HIS A 266 -2.63 7.21 -2.63
N LEU A 267 -2.30 7.29 -1.35
CA LEU A 267 -1.47 8.38 -0.82
C LEU A 267 0.02 8.11 -0.95
N VAL A 268 0.42 6.84 -0.78
CA VAL A 268 1.82 6.43 -0.69
C VAL A 268 2.15 5.27 -1.64
N THR A 269 1.54 5.29 -2.82
CA THR A 269 1.63 4.25 -3.85
C THR A 269 3.06 3.77 -4.07
N ASN A 270 3.27 2.46 -4.00
CA ASN A 270 4.52 1.75 -4.16
C ASN A 270 5.62 2.10 -3.15
N HIS A 271 5.29 2.76 -2.03
CA HIS A 271 6.30 2.99 -0.99
C HIS A 271 6.51 1.73 -0.15
N PRO A 272 7.74 1.18 -0.04
CA PRO A 272 7.98 -0.12 0.60
C PRO A 272 7.50 -0.21 2.06
N GLU A 273 7.66 0.85 2.85
CA GLU A 273 7.30 0.87 4.28
C GLU A 273 5.85 1.26 4.55
N HIS A 274 5.22 1.99 3.61
CA HIS A 274 3.95 2.66 3.87
C HIS A 274 2.78 2.10 3.07
N ASP A 275 3.02 1.53 1.88
CA ASP A 275 1.97 1.02 1.00
C ASP A 275 1.61 -0.44 1.33
N PRO A 276 0.43 -0.68 1.97
CA PRO A 276 0.02 -2.03 2.31
C PRO A 276 -0.26 -2.92 1.10
N ASP A 277 -0.51 -2.34 -0.09
CA ASP A 277 -0.89 -3.08 -1.29
C ASP A 277 0.30 -3.69 -2.03
N ILE A 278 1.54 -3.42 -1.59
CA ILE A 278 2.74 -4.08 -2.11
C ILE A 278 3.44 -4.97 -1.07
N GLN A 279 2.96 -4.99 0.18
CA GLN A 279 3.58 -5.70 1.30
C GLN A 279 3.09 -7.16 1.37
N TYR A 280 3.56 -8.00 0.43
CA TYR A 280 3.16 -9.40 0.29
C TYR A 280 4.19 -10.42 0.75
N ILE A 281 5.17 -10.04 1.57
CA ILE A 281 6.09 -10.97 2.22
C ILE A 281 5.25 -11.98 3.04
N PRO A 282 5.53 -13.27 2.97
CA PRO A 282 6.70 -13.94 2.35
C PRO A 282 6.54 -14.35 0.88
N PHE A 283 5.40 -14.08 0.23
CA PHE A 283 5.07 -14.62 -1.09
C PHE A 283 5.67 -13.84 -2.25
N PHE A 284 5.59 -12.49 -2.19
CA PHE A 284 6.06 -11.60 -3.25
C PHE A 284 6.84 -10.42 -2.70
N SER A 285 7.87 -10.03 -3.44
CA SER A 285 8.59 -8.79 -3.26
C SER A 285 8.88 -8.15 -4.62
N ILE A 286 8.47 -6.90 -4.79
CA ILE A 286 8.76 -6.10 -5.98
C ILE A 286 9.96 -5.16 -5.77
N THR A 287 10.56 -5.17 -4.59
CA THR A 287 11.72 -4.36 -4.22
C THR A 287 12.71 -5.17 -3.40
N HIS A 288 14.01 -4.90 -3.60
CA HIS A 288 15.08 -5.49 -2.80
C HIS A 288 15.02 -5.05 -1.33
N ARG A 289 14.40 -3.91 -1.02
CA ARG A 289 14.31 -3.37 0.34
C ARG A 289 13.60 -4.30 1.33
N PHE A 290 12.70 -5.17 0.87
CA PHE A 290 12.08 -6.16 1.76
C PHE A 290 13.05 -7.24 2.27
N MET A 291 14.27 -7.33 1.72
CA MET A 291 15.31 -8.20 2.24
C MET A 291 15.97 -7.66 3.53
N GLU A 292 15.67 -6.41 3.90
CA GLU A 292 16.15 -5.74 5.11
C GLU A 292 15.19 -5.91 6.31
N SER A 293 14.14 -6.70 6.16
CA SER A 293 13.11 -6.89 7.20
C SER A 293 12.48 -5.58 7.67
N LEU A 294 11.96 -4.79 6.72
CA LEU A 294 11.39 -3.48 6.99
C LEU A 294 10.17 -3.52 7.93
N THR A 295 10.05 -2.50 8.75
CA THR A 295 8.86 -2.28 9.56
C THR A 295 7.77 -1.61 8.73
N THR A 296 6.57 -2.21 8.68
CA THR A 296 5.42 -1.59 8.04
C THR A 296 4.76 -0.58 8.96
N THR A 297 4.57 0.65 8.49
CA THR A 297 3.87 1.68 9.25
C THR A 297 2.35 1.49 9.26
N PHE A 298 1.81 0.74 8.29
CA PHE A 298 0.39 0.46 8.20
C PHE A 298 -0.04 -0.65 9.16
N TYR A 299 0.71 -1.75 9.20
CA TYR A 299 0.38 -2.91 10.03
C TYR A 299 1.08 -2.89 11.40
N GLU A 300 2.10 -2.04 11.58
CA GLU A 300 2.89 -1.89 12.81
C GLU A 300 3.62 -3.18 13.24
N TRP A 301 4.12 -3.94 12.27
CA TRP A 301 4.99 -5.11 12.51
C TRP A 301 6.18 -5.12 11.56
N VAL A 302 7.18 -5.93 11.89
CA VAL A 302 8.32 -6.19 11.01
C VAL A 302 7.93 -7.22 9.95
N MET A 303 8.19 -6.91 8.69
CA MET A 303 8.04 -7.84 7.57
C MET A 303 9.32 -8.69 7.47
N GLU A 304 9.38 -9.76 8.25
CA GLU A 304 10.58 -10.58 8.36
C GLU A 304 10.95 -11.29 7.06
N TYR A 305 12.19 -11.10 6.62
CA TYR A 305 12.77 -11.84 5.51
C TYR A 305 13.38 -13.15 6.02
N ASP A 306 12.53 -14.03 6.55
CA ASP A 306 12.85 -15.30 7.17
C ASP A 306 13.26 -16.39 6.15
N ALA A 307 13.50 -17.62 6.63
CA ALA A 307 13.90 -18.75 5.78
C ALA A 307 12.83 -19.11 4.74
N PHE A 308 11.54 -18.96 5.07
CA PHE A 308 10.44 -19.22 4.14
C PHE A 308 10.36 -18.14 3.07
N ALA A 309 10.44 -16.87 3.45
CA ALA A 309 10.48 -15.74 2.52
C ALA A 309 11.68 -15.85 1.56
N LYS A 310 12.88 -16.25 2.06
CA LYS A 310 14.07 -16.51 1.23
C LYS A 310 13.85 -17.53 0.13
N VAL A 311 13.06 -18.57 0.38
CA VAL A 311 12.70 -19.59 -0.63
C VAL A 311 11.66 -19.03 -1.59
N MET A 312 10.56 -18.47 -1.07
CA MET A 312 9.44 -18.01 -1.88
C MET A 312 9.83 -16.89 -2.85
N ILE A 313 10.59 -15.90 -2.39
CA ILE A 313 11.04 -14.79 -3.23
C ILE A 313 11.94 -15.26 -4.39
N ARG A 314 12.77 -16.28 -4.19
CA ARG A 314 13.61 -16.83 -5.27
C ARG A 314 12.81 -17.44 -6.41
N VAL A 315 11.63 -17.98 -6.11
CA VAL A 315 10.77 -18.65 -7.10
C VAL A 315 9.52 -17.85 -7.45
N GLN A 316 9.38 -16.62 -6.95
CA GLN A 316 8.16 -15.80 -7.05
C GLN A 316 7.67 -15.59 -8.48
N HIS A 317 8.56 -15.45 -9.45
CA HIS A 317 8.21 -15.26 -10.87
C HIS A 317 7.59 -16.51 -11.52
N TYR A 318 7.77 -17.70 -10.92
CA TYR A 318 7.05 -18.93 -11.32
C TYR A 318 5.77 -19.13 -10.55
N THR A 319 5.73 -18.71 -9.27
CA THR A 319 4.58 -18.93 -8.38
C THR A 319 3.54 -17.83 -8.43
N TYR A 320 3.84 -16.71 -9.11
CA TYR A 320 2.97 -15.54 -9.20
C TYR A 320 1.54 -15.89 -9.65
N TYR A 321 1.37 -16.43 -10.84
CA TYR A 321 0.04 -16.79 -11.33
C TYR A 321 -0.63 -17.90 -10.51
N PRO A 322 0.05 -19.01 -10.14
CA PRO A 322 -0.53 -20.01 -9.24
C PRO A 322 -1.06 -19.44 -7.93
N ILE A 323 -0.31 -18.53 -7.27
CA ILE A 323 -0.76 -17.91 -6.02
C ILE A 323 -1.94 -16.97 -6.25
N MET A 324 -1.97 -16.22 -7.37
CA MET A 324 -3.09 -15.33 -7.71
C MET A 324 -4.42 -16.08 -7.91
N LEU A 325 -4.42 -17.37 -8.27
CA LEU A 325 -5.64 -18.20 -8.32
C LEU A 325 -6.32 -18.32 -6.95
N PHE A 326 -5.56 -18.21 -5.87
CA PHE A 326 -6.02 -18.35 -4.49
C PHE A 326 -6.14 -17.01 -3.73
N ALA A 327 -5.83 -15.89 -4.37
CA ALA A 327 -5.80 -14.57 -3.73
C ALA A 327 -7.12 -14.22 -3.03
N ARG A 328 -8.28 -14.59 -3.60
CA ARG A 328 -9.59 -14.31 -3.02
C ARG A 328 -9.77 -14.94 -1.63
N PHE A 329 -9.17 -16.09 -1.34
CA PHE A 329 -9.26 -16.70 0.00
C PHE A 329 -8.55 -15.84 1.06
N ASN A 330 -7.43 -15.19 0.69
CA ASN A 330 -6.77 -14.25 1.58
C ASN A 330 -7.64 -13.00 1.85
N LEU A 331 -8.40 -12.53 0.85
CA LEU A 331 -9.31 -11.40 1.04
C LEU A 331 -10.41 -11.71 2.06
N TYR A 332 -10.95 -12.95 2.09
CA TYR A 332 -11.88 -13.37 3.15
C TYR A 332 -11.23 -13.29 4.54
N ARG A 333 -10.00 -13.79 4.67
CA ARG A 333 -9.25 -13.73 5.93
C ARG A 333 -9.07 -12.29 6.40
N LEU A 334 -8.62 -11.40 5.53
CA LEU A 334 -8.37 -10.00 5.84
C LEU A 334 -9.67 -9.26 6.20
N SER A 335 -10.77 -9.52 5.47
CA SER A 335 -12.08 -8.96 5.75
C SER A 335 -12.58 -9.37 7.14
N TRP A 336 -12.53 -10.66 7.48
CA TRP A 336 -12.93 -11.13 8.80
C TRP A 336 -12.02 -10.59 9.91
N MET A 337 -10.71 -10.55 9.70
CA MET A 337 -9.80 -9.97 10.69
C MET A 337 -10.14 -8.50 10.98
N TYR A 338 -10.38 -7.68 9.96
CA TYR A 338 -10.77 -6.28 10.13
C TYR A 338 -12.06 -6.14 10.93
N LEU A 339 -13.09 -6.91 10.58
CA LEU A 339 -14.40 -6.85 11.23
C LEU A 339 -14.33 -7.35 12.67
N LEU A 340 -13.67 -8.46 12.95
CA LEU A 340 -13.58 -9.05 14.29
C LEU A 340 -12.70 -8.20 15.22
N LEU A 341 -11.58 -7.67 14.73
CA LEU A 341 -10.70 -6.79 15.50
C LEU A 341 -11.29 -5.38 15.73
N GLY A 342 -12.43 -5.06 15.10
CA GLY A 342 -13.12 -3.79 15.31
C GLY A 342 -12.32 -2.56 14.90
N LYS A 343 -11.51 -2.66 13.83
CA LYS A 343 -10.67 -1.58 13.31
C LYS A 343 -11.46 -0.46 12.64
N GLY A 344 -12.74 -0.66 12.32
CA GLY A 344 -13.60 0.34 11.68
C GLY A 344 -13.98 1.51 12.58
N PRO A 345 -14.54 2.60 12.01
CA PRO A 345 -15.01 3.76 12.75
C PRO A 345 -16.03 3.39 13.84
N LYS A 346 -15.82 3.89 15.05
CA LYS A 346 -16.73 3.65 16.20
C LYS A 346 -17.70 4.81 16.43
N LYS A 347 -17.47 5.96 15.79
CA LYS A 347 -18.25 7.20 15.93
C LYS A 347 -18.43 7.85 14.55
N GLY A 348 -19.28 8.89 14.47
CA GLY A 348 -19.55 9.63 13.24
C GLY A 348 -20.47 8.87 12.27
N PRO A 349 -20.61 9.30 11.01
CA PRO A 349 -21.57 8.74 10.04
C PRO A 349 -21.38 7.25 9.73
N ALA A 350 -20.17 6.73 9.91
CA ALA A 350 -19.78 5.36 9.56
C ALA A 350 -19.82 4.36 10.74
N TRP A 351 -20.35 4.75 11.91
CA TRP A 351 -20.35 3.89 13.12
C TRP A 351 -21.06 2.55 12.92
N TRP A 352 -22.06 2.49 12.05
CA TRP A 352 -22.90 1.33 11.78
C TRP A 352 -22.34 0.41 10.68
N HIS A 353 -21.37 0.87 9.91
CA HIS A 353 -20.82 0.14 8.75
C HIS A 353 -20.34 -1.27 9.13
N ARG A 354 -19.57 -1.38 10.23
CA ARG A 354 -19.08 -2.66 10.71
C ARG A 354 -20.19 -3.68 10.94
N TYR A 355 -21.28 -3.25 11.59
CA TYR A 355 -22.40 -4.15 11.91
C TYR A 355 -23.14 -4.57 10.64
N PHE A 356 -23.33 -3.64 9.71
CA PHE A 356 -23.95 -3.92 8.43
C PHE A 356 -23.13 -4.94 7.62
N GLU A 357 -21.82 -4.80 7.58
CA GLU A 357 -20.94 -5.77 6.89
C GLU A 357 -20.91 -7.13 7.60
N ILE A 358 -20.90 -7.20 8.92
CA ILE A 358 -20.96 -8.48 9.64
C ILE A 358 -22.25 -9.25 9.27
N VAL A 359 -23.39 -8.56 9.24
CA VAL A 359 -24.65 -9.16 8.80
C VAL A 359 -24.52 -9.63 7.35
N GLY A 360 -23.97 -8.80 6.45
CA GLY A 360 -23.75 -9.14 5.05
C GLY A 360 -22.87 -10.38 4.90
N MET A 361 -21.78 -10.47 5.64
CA MET A 361 -20.88 -11.63 5.63
C MET A 361 -21.61 -12.92 6.08
N VAL A 362 -22.43 -12.84 7.15
CA VAL A 362 -23.23 -13.98 7.59
C VAL A 362 -24.24 -14.40 6.53
N VAL A 363 -24.93 -13.44 5.90
CA VAL A 363 -25.86 -13.70 4.79
C VAL A 363 -25.14 -14.35 3.62
N PHE A 364 -23.96 -13.84 3.24
CA PHE A 364 -23.16 -14.44 2.17
C PHE A 364 -22.82 -15.91 2.45
N TRP A 365 -22.27 -16.22 3.62
CA TRP A 365 -21.89 -17.59 3.96
C TRP A 365 -23.12 -18.51 4.09
N THR A 366 -24.28 -17.95 4.43
CA THR A 366 -25.55 -18.71 4.46
C THR A 366 -26.00 -19.06 3.05
N TRP A 367 -26.09 -18.11 2.11
CA TRP A 367 -26.57 -18.44 0.77
C TRP A 367 -25.51 -19.18 -0.06
N PHE A 368 -24.25 -18.74 -0.02
CA PHE A 368 -23.17 -19.36 -0.80
C PHE A 368 -22.69 -20.66 -0.16
N GLY A 369 -22.25 -20.61 1.08
CA GLY A 369 -21.66 -21.77 1.76
C GLY A 369 -22.71 -22.86 2.04
N TYR A 370 -23.77 -22.50 2.75
CA TYR A 370 -24.80 -23.47 3.10
C TYR A 370 -25.78 -23.74 1.94
N GLY A 371 -26.37 -22.70 1.35
CA GLY A 371 -27.42 -22.84 0.33
C GLY A 371 -26.89 -23.45 -0.99
N VAL A 372 -25.83 -22.85 -1.54
CA VAL A 372 -25.28 -23.31 -2.83
C VAL A 372 -24.36 -24.50 -2.63
N VAL A 373 -23.26 -24.34 -1.92
CA VAL A 373 -22.22 -25.38 -1.86
C VAL A 373 -22.72 -26.64 -1.12
N TYR A 374 -23.31 -26.47 0.07
CA TYR A 374 -23.69 -27.63 0.88
C TYR A 374 -25.01 -28.25 0.47
N LYS A 375 -26.09 -27.48 0.23
CA LYS A 375 -27.43 -28.00 -0.04
C LYS A 375 -27.71 -28.30 -1.51
N SER A 376 -27.21 -27.45 -2.44
CA SER A 376 -27.56 -27.59 -3.85
C SER A 376 -26.63 -28.55 -4.62
N ILE A 377 -25.38 -28.72 -4.16
CA ILE A 377 -24.42 -29.62 -4.81
C ILE A 377 -24.33 -30.91 -4.03
N PRO A 378 -24.65 -32.08 -4.66
CA PRO A 378 -24.88 -33.31 -3.91
C PRO A 378 -23.61 -33.98 -3.40
N ASP A 379 -22.53 -33.98 -4.17
CA ASP A 379 -21.31 -34.71 -3.85
C ASP A 379 -20.12 -33.81 -3.53
N ASN A 380 -19.19 -34.30 -2.72
CA ASN A 380 -18.05 -33.52 -2.24
C ASN A 380 -17.05 -33.15 -3.34
N SER A 381 -16.90 -34.01 -4.36
CA SER A 381 -16.00 -33.71 -5.48
C SER A 381 -16.48 -32.48 -6.26
N SER A 382 -17.77 -32.46 -6.62
CA SER A 382 -18.40 -31.33 -7.30
C SER A 382 -18.36 -30.05 -6.44
N ARG A 383 -18.53 -30.16 -5.11
CA ARG A 383 -18.40 -29.03 -4.17
C ARG A 383 -17.00 -28.41 -4.21
N ILE A 384 -15.98 -29.26 -4.13
CA ILE A 384 -14.57 -28.82 -4.15
C ILE A 384 -14.26 -28.13 -5.48
N TRP A 385 -14.59 -28.77 -6.60
CA TRP A 385 -14.33 -28.19 -7.92
C TRP A 385 -15.12 -26.91 -8.17
N PHE A 386 -16.39 -26.86 -7.75
CA PHE A 386 -17.19 -25.64 -7.84
C PHE A 386 -16.52 -24.47 -7.10
N VAL A 387 -16.11 -24.68 -5.85
CA VAL A 387 -15.43 -23.65 -5.06
C VAL A 387 -14.11 -23.24 -5.70
N LEU A 388 -13.26 -24.20 -6.08
CA LEU A 388 -11.97 -23.92 -6.69
C LEU A 388 -12.11 -23.12 -7.99
N ILE A 389 -13.02 -23.55 -8.89
CA ILE A 389 -13.23 -22.89 -10.19
C ILE A 389 -13.83 -21.50 -10.00
N THR A 390 -14.85 -21.36 -9.14
CA THR A 390 -15.46 -20.06 -8.87
C THR A 390 -14.42 -19.05 -8.39
N HIS A 391 -13.49 -19.45 -7.51
CA HIS A 391 -12.47 -18.56 -6.96
C HIS A 391 -11.31 -18.34 -7.94
N ALA A 392 -10.83 -19.39 -8.59
CA ALA A 392 -9.74 -19.29 -9.54
C ALA A 392 -10.09 -18.40 -10.75
N LEU A 393 -11.32 -18.46 -11.24
CA LEU A 393 -11.77 -17.63 -12.36
C LEU A 393 -11.95 -16.14 -12.00
N THR A 394 -11.85 -15.76 -10.72
CA THR A 394 -11.74 -14.35 -10.33
C THR A 394 -10.29 -13.82 -10.38
N SER A 395 -9.29 -14.68 -10.61
CA SER A 395 -7.87 -14.28 -10.61
C SER A 395 -7.49 -13.22 -11.66
N PRO A 396 -8.14 -13.10 -12.84
CA PRO A 396 -7.86 -11.98 -13.74
C PRO A 396 -7.98 -10.61 -13.07
N LEU A 397 -8.92 -10.46 -12.13
CA LEU A 397 -9.05 -9.26 -11.32
C LEU A 397 -7.79 -8.99 -10.48
N HIS A 398 -7.28 -10.00 -9.78
CA HIS A 398 -6.10 -9.86 -8.92
C HIS A 398 -4.84 -9.56 -9.74
N ILE A 399 -4.72 -10.17 -10.93
CA ILE A 399 -3.64 -9.87 -11.87
C ILE A 399 -3.73 -8.43 -12.37
N GLN A 400 -4.92 -7.93 -12.70
CA GLN A 400 -5.12 -6.56 -13.17
C GLN A 400 -4.77 -5.52 -12.09
N ILE A 401 -5.11 -5.77 -10.83
CA ILE A 401 -4.77 -4.89 -9.70
C ILE A 401 -3.25 -4.76 -9.55
N THR A 402 -2.54 -5.88 -9.58
CA THR A 402 -1.08 -5.87 -9.42
C THR A 402 -0.33 -5.40 -10.67
N LEU A 403 -0.93 -5.55 -11.86
CA LEU A 403 -0.31 -5.25 -13.15
C LEU A 403 0.18 -3.81 -13.21
N SER A 404 -0.63 -2.86 -12.76
CA SER A 404 -0.35 -1.44 -12.88
C SER A 404 0.70 -0.92 -11.89
N HIS A 405 1.06 -1.71 -10.87
CA HIS A 405 1.94 -1.28 -9.77
C HIS A 405 3.24 -2.09 -9.68
N PHE A 406 3.18 -3.40 -9.86
CA PHE A 406 4.32 -4.29 -9.59
C PHE A 406 5.52 -4.08 -10.50
N ALA A 407 5.31 -3.56 -11.71
CA ALA A 407 6.38 -3.24 -12.65
C ALA A 407 6.95 -1.81 -12.48
N MET A 408 6.30 -0.99 -11.65
CA MET A 408 6.64 0.41 -11.52
C MET A 408 7.63 0.66 -10.38
N SER A 409 8.16 1.89 -10.32
CA SER A 409 9.19 2.25 -9.34
C SER A 409 8.69 2.17 -7.91
N THR A 410 9.56 1.69 -7.02
CA THR A 410 9.40 1.69 -5.56
C THR A 410 10.36 2.67 -4.87
N ALA A 411 11.13 3.45 -5.63
CA ALA A 411 12.04 4.45 -5.08
C ALA A 411 11.28 5.61 -4.44
N ASP A 412 11.73 6.08 -3.30
CA ASP A 412 11.21 7.30 -2.66
C ASP A 412 12.08 8.50 -3.03
N LEU A 413 11.57 9.39 -3.86
CA LEU A 413 12.25 10.62 -4.25
C LEU A 413 12.12 11.75 -3.22
N GLY A 414 11.47 11.47 -2.10
CA GLY A 414 11.33 12.38 -0.97
C GLY A 414 10.21 13.41 -1.13
N ILE A 415 10.20 14.35 -0.18
CA ILE A 415 9.12 15.33 0.00
C ILE A 415 9.04 16.39 -1.09
N HIS A 416 10.06 16.51 -1.92
CA HIS A 416 10.11 17.52 -2.99
C HIS A 416 9.39 17.06 -4.26
N GLU A 417 9.11 15.77 -4.40
CA GLU A 417 8.37 15.24 -5.53
C GLU A 417 6.89 15.63 -5.44
N SER A 418 6.33 16.21 -6.52
CA SER A 418 4.91 16.54 -6.60
C SER A 418 4.05 15.27 -6.64
N PHE A 419 2.82 15.37 -6.13
CA PHE A 419 1.87 14.26 -6.15
C PHE A 419 1.63 13.71 -7.56
N ALA A 420 1.48 14.60 -8.55
CA ALA A 420 1.23 14.19 -9.92
C ALA A 420 2.39 13.38 -10.50
N GLN A 421 3.64 13.82 -10.28
CA GLN A 421 4.82 13.07 -10.73
C GLN A 421 4.92 11.72 -10.00
N LYS A 422 4.71 11.67 -8.69
CA LYS A 422 4.74 10.43 -7.91
C LYS A 422 3.73 9.42 -8.43
N MET A 423 2.48 9.80 -8.63
CA MET A 423 1.44 8.88 -9.11
C MET A 423 1.76 8.34 -10.52
N LEU A 424 2.21 9.20 -11.43
CA LEU A 424 2.59 8.79 -12.79
C LEU A 424 3.88 7.96 -12.85
N ARG A 425 4.78 8.11 -11.89
CA ARG A 425 6.01 7.33 -11.79
C ARG A 425 5.78 5.94 -11.18
N THR A 426 4.84 5.82 -10.28
CA THR A 426 4.57 4.59 -9.51
C THR A 426 3.40 3.77 -10.07
N THR A 427 2.75 4.25 -11.13
CA THR A 427 1.57 3.60 -11.70
C THR A 427 1.62 3.62 -13.23
N MET A 428 1.16 2.56 -13.88
CA MET A 428 1.01 2.50 -15.34
C MET A 428 -0.42 2.19 -15.74
N ASP A 429 -0.76 2.62 -16.96
CA ASP A 429 -1.99 2.24 -17.64
C ASP A 429 -1.75 1.06 -18.59
N VAL A 430 -2.84 0.34 -18.87
CA VAL A 430 -2.84 -0.78 -19.80
C VAL A 430 -3.61 -0.40 -21.06
N ASP A 431 -2.93 -0.45 -22.21
CA ASP A 431 -3.57 -0.22 -23.51
C ASP A 431 -4.45 -1.41 -23.88
N CYS A 432 -5.72 -1.14 -24.12
CA CYS A 432 -6.68 -2.14 -24.60
C CYS A 432 -7.74 -1.50 -25.48
N PRO A 433 -8.32 -2.25 -26.43
CA PRO A 433 -9.41 -1.75 -27.26
C PRO A 433 -10.67 -1.50 -26.42
N GLN A 434 -11.44 -0.49 -26.80
CA GLN A 434 -12.61 -0.02 -26.04
C GLN A 434 -13.66 -1.12 -25.75
N TRP A 435 -13.80 -2.10 -26.61
CA TRP A 435 -14.74 -3.20 -26.40
C TRP A 435 -14.37 -4.10 -25.20
N LEU A 436 -13.11 -4.05 -24.73
CA LEU A 436 -12.66 -4.74 -23.51
C LEU A 436 -12.85 -3.92 -22.23
N ASP A 437 -13.30 -2.68 -22.30
CA ASP A 437 -13.48 -1.83 -21.10
C ASP A 437 -14.38 -2.50 -20.05
N PHE A 438 -15.39 -3.25 -20.48
CA PHE A 438 -16.24 -4.00 -19.56
C PHE A 438 -15.51 -5.09 -18.78
N PHE A 439 -14.51 -5.72 -19.39
CA PHE A 439 -13.72 -6.79 -18.76
C PHE A 439 -12.69 -6.22 -17.79
N HIS A 440 -12.04 -5.13 -18.17
CA HIS A 440 -11.06 -4.44 -17.32
C HIS A 440 -11.72 -3.57 -16.22
N GLY A 441 -12.95 -3.10 -16.45
CA GLY A 441 -13.74 -2.36 -15.46
C GLY A 441 -13.13 -1.08 -14.95
N GLY A 442 -12.26 -0.43 -15.74
CA GLY A 442 -11.54 0.79 -15.34
C GLY A 442 -10.15 0.55 -14.80
N LEU A 443 -9.80 -0.69 -14.41
CA LEU A 443 -8.47 -1.02 -13.88
C LEU A 443 -7.33 -0.82 -14.87
N GLN A 444 -7.62 -0.75 -16.18
CA GLN A 444 -6.64 -0.39 -17.19
C GLN A 444 -6.22 1.08 -17.18
N PHE A 445 -6.89 1.93 -16.40
CA PHE A 445 -6.62 3.37 -16.28
C PHE A 445 -6.13 3.74 -14.88
N GLN A 446 -5.23 2.94 -14.32
CA GLN A 446 -4.80 3.13 -12.92
C GLN A 446 -4.04 4.42 -12.67
N ALA A 447 -3.19 4.87 -13.60
CA ALA A 447 -2.50 6.15 -13.47
C ALA A 447 -3.50 7.33 -13.38
N ILE A 448 -4.56 7.29 -14.17
CA ILE A 448 -5.62 8.30 -14.14
C ILE A 448 -6.44 8.16 -12.86
N HIS A 449 -6.76 6.93 -12.47
CA HIS A 449 -7.52 6.65 -11.26
C HIS A 449 -6.77 7.12 -9.99
N HIS A 450 -5.46 6.92 -9.91
CA HIS A 450 -4.63 7.44 -8.81
C HIS A 450 -4.58 8.97 -8.77
N LEU A 451 -4.58 9.62 -9.94
CA LEU A 451 -4.67 11.08 -10.00
C LEU A 451 -6.06 11.59 -9.60
N TYR A 452 -7.13 10.92 -10.01
CA TYR A 452 -8.52 11.38 -9.87
C TYR A 452 -9.48 10.23 -9.50
N PRO A 453 -9.38 9.66 -8.28
CA PRO A 453 -10.08 8.41 -7.91
C PRO A 453 -11.62 8.52 -7.87
N ARG A 454 -12.18 9.73 -7.86
CA ARG A 454 -13.63 9.98 -7.84
C ARG A 454 -14.26 10.10 -9.22
N ILE A 455 -13.48 10.02 -10.29
CA ILE A 455 -14.02 9.98 -11.65
C ILE A 455 -14.67 8.60 -11.86
N PRO A 456 -15.96 8.54 -12.25
CA PRO A 456 -16.61 7.28 -12.60
C PRO A 456 -15.83 6.55 -13.72
N ARG A 457 -15.64 5.22 -13.59
CA ARG A 457 -14.81 4.45 -14.53
C ARG A 457 -15.18 4.63 -16.00
N HIS A 458 -16.44 4.89 -16.31
CA HIS A 458 -16.92 5.12 -17.67
C HIS A 458 -16.36 6.39 -18.33
N ASN A 459 -15.83 7.33 -17.53
CA ASN A 459 -15.22 8.56 -18.00
C ASN A 459 -13.68 8.51 -18.06
N LEU A 460 -13.04 7.46 -17.49
CA LEU A 460 -11.58 7.37 -17.42
C LEU A 460 -10.92 7.37 -18.80
N ARG A 461 -11.50 6.69 -19.81
CA ARG A 461 -10.97 6.70 -21.18
C ARG A 461 -10.97 8.09 -21.81
N LYS A 462 -11.94 8.93 -21.50
CA LYS A 462 -11.95 10.33 -21.96
C LYS A 462 -10.90 11.15 -21.22
N THR A 463 -10.78 10.94 -19.92
CA THR A 463 -9.79 11.60 -19.06
C THR A 463 -8.36 11.25 -19.46
N GLN A 464 -8.11 10.04 -19.99
CA GLN A 464 -6.78 9.59 -20.40
C GLN A 464 -6.10 10.56 -21.37
N LYS A 465 -6.82 11.08 -22.36
CA LYS A 465 -6.25 12.04 -23.33
C LYS A 465 -5.78 13.32 -22.65
N LEU A 466 -6.59 13.84 -21.72
CA LEU A 466 -6.25 15.05 -20.98
C LEU A 466 -5.01 14.86 -20.09
N VAL A 467 -4.90 13.67 -19.47
CA VAL A 467 -3.72 13.32 -18.67
C VAL A 467 -2.48 13.12 -19.55
N GLN A 468 -2.61 12.52 -20.73
CA GLN A 468 -1.51 12.39 -21.69
C GLN A 468 -1.02 13.74 -22.19
N ASP A 469 -1.94 14.67 -22.52
CA ASP A 469 -1.60 16.04 -22.88
C ASP A 469 -0.83 16.74 -21.74
N PHE A 470 -1.31 16.61 -20.51
CA PHE A 470 -0.63 17.14 -19.33
C PHE A 470 0.78 16.54 -19.17
N CYS A 471 0.93 15.24 -19.31
CA CYS A 471 2.24 14.57 -19.21
C CYS A 471 3.24 15.11 -20.25
N ASN A 472 2.77 15.37 -21.49
CA ASN A 472 3.58 15.96 -22.53
C ASN A 472 3.98 17.40 -22.19
N ASP A 473 3.05 18.20 -21.63
CA ASP A 473 3.30 19.60 -21.25
C ASP A 473 4.32 19.76 -20.12
N VAL A 474 4.42 18.77 -19.23
CA VAL A 474 5.33 18.80 -18.07
C VAL A 474 6.51 17.84 -18.19
N ASN A 475 6.67 17.18 -19.33
CA ASN A 475 7.72 16.20 -19.62
C ASN A 475 7.77 15.01 -18.64
N ILE A 476 6.63 14.58 -18.11
CA ILE A 476 6.53 13.36 -17.30
C ILE A 476 6.25 12.18 -18.25
N PRO A 477 7.10 11.13 -18.27
CA PRO A 477 6.84 9.94 -19.07
C PRO A 477 5.54 9.26 -18.65
N TYR A 478 4.60 9.09 -19.59
CA TYR A 478 3.36 8.36 -19.36
C TYR A 478 3.56 6.88 -19.66
N ALA A 479 3.45 6.04 -18.64
CA ALA A 479 3.64 4.59 -18.77
C ALA A 479 2.34 3.93 -19.28
N LEU A 480 2.36 3.51 -20.55
CA LEU A 480 1.25 2.83 -21.23
C LEU A 480 1.77 1.59 -21.94
N TYR A 481 1.29 0.41 -21.52
CA TYR A 481 1.73 -0.87 -22.10
C TYR A 481 0.53 -1.75 -22.45
N GLY A 482 0.66 -2.58 -23.49
CA GLY A 482 -0.32 -3.62 -23.78
C GLY A 482 -0.40 -4.64 -22.64
N PHE A 483 -1.54 -5.33 -22.48
CA PHE A 483 -1.76 -6.27 -21.38
C PHE A 483 -0.68 -7.36 -21.28
N VAL A 484 -0.25 -7.92 -22.42
CA VAL A 484 0.79 -8.97 -22.46
C VAL A 484 2.15 -8.41 -22.06
N ASP A 485 2.51 -7.24 -22.58
CA ASP A 485 3.82 -6.64 -22.31
C ASP A 485 3.90 -6.11 -20.87
N GLY A 486 2.81 -5.56 -20.33
CA GLY A 486 2.73 -5.21 -18.92
C GLY A 486 2.93 -6.43 -18.00
N ASN A 487 2.29 -7.58 -18.32
CA ASN A 487 2.53 -8.82 -17.56
C ASN A 487 3.96 -9.32 -17.66
N LYS A 488 4.62 -9.20 -18.83
CA LYS A 488 6.06 -9.51 -18.98
C LYS A 488 6.92 -8.62 -18.09
N LEU A 489 6.58 -7.33 -17.97
CA LEU A 489 7.30 -6.40 -17.09
C LEU A 489 7.14 -6.80 -15.61
N VAL A 490 5.93 -7.15 -15.18
CA VAL A 490 5.68 -7.64 -13.80
C VAL A 490 6.49 -8.91 -13.50
N VAL A 491 6.39 -9.92 -14.35
CA VAL A 491 7.15 -11.17 -14.17
C VAL A 491 8.67 -10.89 -14.23
N GLY A 492 9.09 -9.99 -15.13
CA GLY A 492 10.48 -9.53 -15.22
C GLY A 492 10.96 -8.87 -13.94
N ARG A 493 10.16 -7.97 -13.33
CA ARG A 493 10.49 -7.32 -12.03
C ARG A 493 10.61 -8.36 -10.92
N LEU A 494 9.65 -9.29 -10.83
CA LEU A 494 9.71 -10.38 -9.85
C LEU A 494 10.96 -11.27 -10.04
N ALA A 495 11.33 -11.59 -11.29
CA ALA A 495 12.53 -12.35 -11.60
C ALA A 495 13.81 -11.57 -11.26
N ASP A 496 13.80 -10.25 -11.46
CA ASP A 496 14.94 -9.38 -11.12
C ASP A 496 15.18 -9.34 -9.61
N VAL A 497 14.13 -9.12 -8.81
CA VAL A 497 14.23 -9.16 -7.35
C VAL A 497 14.63 -10.58 -6.86
N ALA A 498 14.15 -11.63 -7.51
CA ALA A 498 14.59 -13.01 -7.20
C ALA A 498 16.09 -13.22 -7.42
N ARG A 499 16.66 -12.66 -8.51
CA ARG A 499 18.11 -12.68 -8.76
C ARG A 499 18.87 -11.88 -7.70
N GLN A 500 18.39 -10.70 -7.33
CA GLN A 500 19.00 -9.90 -6.26
C GLN A 500 19.01 -10.65 -4.92
N ALA A 501 17.91 -11.33 -4.58
CA ALA A 501 17.84 -12.19 -3.39
C ALA A 501 18.84 -13.35 -3.42
N ALA A 502 19.10 -13.93 -4.59
CA ALA A 502 20.11 -14.98 -4.75
C ALA A 502 21.54 -14.43 -4.55
N ILE A 503 21.84 -13.28 -5.14
CA ILE A 503 23.14 -12.59 -4.98
C ILE A 503 23.37 -12.21 -3.51
N PHE A 504 22.36 -11.61 -2.86
CA PHE A 504 22.43 -11.22 -1.46
C PHE A 504 22.73 -12.42 -0.55
N ALA A 505 22.03 -13.55 -0.78
CA ALA A 505 22.29 -14.77 -0.02
C ALA A 505 23.68 -15.37 -0.28
N GLU A 506 24.23 -15.24 -1.47
CA GLU A 506 25.60 -15.67 -1.78
C GLU A 506 26.62 -14.79 -1.06
N CYS A 507 26.46 -13.47 -1.11
CA CYS A 507 27.31 -12.54 -0.36
C CYS A 507 27.32 -12.87 1.14
N GLN A 508 26.13 -13.12 1.74
CA GLN A 508 26.05 -13.52 3.14
C GLN A 508 26.82 -14.82 3.45
N ARG A 509 26.73 -15.82 2.57
CA ARG A 509 27.47 -17.09 2.74
C ARG A 509 28.97 -16.89 2.65
N THR A 510 29.45 -16.07 1.72
CA THR A 510 30.87 -15.78 1.54
C THR A 510 31.44 -15.09 2.77
N ILE A 511 30.75 -14.07 3.29
CA ILE A 511 31.14 -13.36 4.52
C ILE A 511 31.26 -14.34 5.70
N VAL A 512 30.28 -15.23 5.87
CA VAL A 512 30.30 -16.23 6.94
C VAL A 512 31.44 -17.25 6.75
N ALA A 513 31.71 -17.68 5.51
CA ALA A 513 32.73 -18.66 5.20
C ALA A 513 34.16 -18.11 5.34
N GLU A 514 34.36 -16.84 5.03
CA GLU A 514 35.65 -16.15 5.15
C GLU A 514 35.96 -15.71 6.59
N GLY A 515 35.01 -15.85 7.52
CA GLY A 515 35.18 -15.48 8.93
C GLY A 515 35.27 -13.94 9.14
N ASP A 516 34.99 -13.19 8.12
CA ASP A 516 34.92 -11.75 8.17
C ASP A 516 33.55 -11.33 8.78
N TYR A 517 33.44 -11.52 10.07
CA TYR A 517 32.42 -10.89 10.89
C TYR A 517 32.80 -9.42 10.97
N GLY A 518 32.49 -8.65 9.94
CA GLY A 518 32.78 -7.22 9.89
C GLY A 518 32.22 -6.48 11.11
N ILE A 519 32.97 -6.59 12.20
CA ILE A 519 32.90 -5.65 13.32
C ILE A 519 33.72 -4.44 12.86
N HIS A 520 33.06 -3.52 12.19
CA HIS A 520 33.57 -2.17 11.97
C HIS A 520 32.42 -1.18 12.18
#